data_0b52c777dcc9ff49217cebb99cc4a275
#
_entry.id   0b52c777dcc9ff49217cebb99cc4a275
#
_cell.length_a   1.000
_cell.length_b   1.000
_cell.length_c   1.000
_cell.angle_alpha   90.00
_cell.angle_beta   90.00
_cell.angle_gamma   90.00
#
_symmetry.space_group_name_H-M   'P 1'
#
loop_
_entity.id
_entity.type
_entity.pdbx_description
1 polymer ?
#
loop_
_entity_poly.entity_id
_entity_poly.type
_entity_poly.pdbx_seq_one_letter_code
_entity_poly.pdbx_strand_id
1 'polypeptide(L)'
;IVYNADSFTSGTERKLEDVLKKLPGVEVNADGEVEVEGKTVQKLMIDGKDFFDGDTKLGVKNIPADAIDKIQVLRNYNENSILKGVESHQDNIAMNSKLKSGKKNFWFGDITAGIGVGHEEERYIINPKLFFYSPKYSLNIIANKNNIGELPLTAQDYFKFTGGFKNMMKKGGSSFNVASNDLGILG
;
A
#
# COMPACT_ATOMS: atom_id res chain seq x y z
N ILE A 1 -11.78 -2.51 -16.92
CA ILE A 1 -13.08 -2.46 -16.20
C ILE A 1 -13.05 -1.21 -15.32
N VAL A 2 -14.19 -0.54 -15.16
CA VAL A 2 -14.30 0.64 -14.30
C VAL A 2 -15.49 0.46 -13.37
N TYR A 3 -15.27 0.60 -12.08
CA TYR A 3 -16.29 0.57 -11.03
C TYR A 3 -16.47 1.98 -10.46
N ASN A 4 -17.69 2.42 -10.28
CA ASN A 4 -18.00 3.64 -9.53
C ASN A 4 -18.04 3.27 -8.03
N ALA A 5 -17.15 3.84 -7.21
CA ALA A 5 -17.04 3.48 -5.80
C ALA A 5 -18.35 3.74 -5.03
N ASP A 6 -19.01 4.85 -5.29
CA ASP A 6 -20.25 5.22 -4.60
C ASP A 6 -21.41 4.22 -4.84
N SER A 7 -21.35 3.44 -5.95
CA SER A 7 -22.35 2.40 -6.22
C SER A 7 -22.18 1.15 -5.36
N PHE A 8 -21.03 1.00 -4.72
CA PHE A 8 -20.66 -0.17 -3.91
C PHE A 8 -20.43 0.18 -2.44
N THR A 9 -20.64 1.45 -2.06
CA THR A 9 -20.48 1.91 -0.67
C THR A 9 -21.85 2.14 -0.03
N SER A 10 -21.97 1.74 1.23
CA SER A 10 -23.15 1.96 2.09
C SER A 10 -22.90 3.03 3.17
N GLY A 11 -21.70 3.64 3.18
CA GLY A 11 -21.30 4.63 4.17
C GLY A 11 -20.61 4.03 5.41
N THR A 12 -20.47 2.71 5.47
CA THR A 12 -19.77 2.00 6.56
C THR A 12 -18.31 1.69 6.23
N GLU A 13 -17.94 1.80 4.96
CA GLU A 13 -16.60 1.54 4.47
C GLU A 13 -15.64 2.63 4.94
N ARG A 14 -14.53 2.21 5.51
CA ARG A 14 -13.50 3.13 6.01
C ARG A 14 -12.30 3.20 5.08
N LYS A 15 -11.91 2.07 4.53
CA LYS A 15 -10.68 1.93 3.72
C LYS A 15 -10.99 1.35 2.34
N LEU A 16 -10.04 1.50 1.42
CA LEU A 16 -10.17 0.97 0.06
C LEU A 16 -10.48 -0.53 0.06
N GLU A 17 -9.88 -1.29 0.98
CA GLU A 17 -10.15 -2.74 1.09
C GLU A 17 -11.64 -3.06 1.30
N ASP A 18 -12.36 -2.23 2.07
CA ASP A 18 -13.79 -2.43 2.33
C ASP A 18 -14.63 -2.24 1.05
N VAL A 19 -14.21 -1.29 0.21
CA VAL A 19 -14.84 -1.05 -1.09
C VAL A 19 -14.52 -2.19 -2.05
N LEU A 20 -13.25 -2.60 -2.11
CA LEU A 20 -12.79 -3.66 -3.02
C LEU A 20 -13.49 -4.99 -2.77
N LYS A 21 -13.70 -5.36 -1.50
CA LYS A 21 -14.42 -6.58 -1.10
C LYS A 21 -15.88 -6.64 -1.59
N LYS A 22 -16.45 -5.50 -1.98
CA LYS A 22 -17.82 -5.42 -2.52
C LYS A 22 -17.89 -5.41 -4.04
N LEU A 23 -16.75 -5.30 -4.71
CA LEU A 23 -16.71 -5.28 -6.17
C LEU A 23 -16.85 -6.70 -6.74
N PRO A 24 -17.68 -6.90 -7.77
CA PRO A 24 -17.82 -8.21 -8.39
C PRO A 24 -16.49 -8.66 -9.02
N GLY A 25 -16.09 -9.90 -8.73
CA GLY A 25 -14.89 -10.50 -9.26
C GLY A 25 -13.58 -9.97 -8.64
N VAL A 26 -13.66 -9.24 -7.53
CA VAL A 26 -12.52 -8.77 -6.76
C VAL A 26 -12.48 -9.46 -5.40
N GLU A 27 -11.33 -10.00 -5.04
CA GLU A 27 -11.09 -10.64 -3.75
C GLU A 27 -9.94 -9.92 -3.03
N VAL A 28 -10.07 -9.76 -1.72
CA VAL A 28 -9.03 -9.15 -0.87
C VAL A 28 -8.80 -10.06 0.31
N ASN A 29 -7.56 -10.57 0.45
CA ASN A 29 -7.18 -11.43 1.56
C ASN A 29 -6.89 -10.62 2.84
N ALA A 30 -6.63 -11.32 3.96
CA ALA A 30 -6.34 -10.72 5.25
C ALA A 30 -5.08 -9.83 5.23
N ASP A 31 -4.12 -10.12 4.35
CA ASP A 31 -2.88 -9.34 4.22
C ASP A 31 -3.05 -8.09 3.35
N GLY A 32 -4.20 -7.93 2.68
CA GLY A 32 -4.48 -6.82 1.76
C GLY A 32 -4.00 -7.05 0.32
N GLU A 33 -3.66 -8.31 -0.03
CA GLU A 33 -3.47 -8.67 -1.43
C GLU A 33 -4.80 -8.68 -2.15
N VAL A 34 -4.80 -8.17 -3.36
CA VAL A 34 -6.00 -8.07 -4.19
C VAL A 34 -5.87 -9.00 -5.38
N GLU A 35 -6.92 -9.76 -5.63
CA GLU A 35 -7.08 -10.55 -6.84
C GLU A 35 -8.30 -10.07 -7.62
N VAL A 36 -8.18 -10.05 -8.93
CA VAL A 36 -9.28 -9.75 -9.84
C VAL A 36 -9.43 -10.92 -10.80
N GLU A 37 -10.59 -11.58 -10.74
CA GLU A 37 -10.88 -12.77 -11.55
C GLU A 37 -9.77 -13.86 -11.41
N GLY A 38 -9.30 -14.08 -10.17
CA GLY A 38 -8.28 -15.08 -9.84
C GLY A 38 -6.84 -14.67 -10.23
N LYS A 39 -6.62 -13.41 -10.62
CA LYS A 39 -5.28 -12.88 -10.96
C LYS A 39 -4.86 -11.80 -9.98
N THR A 40 -3.69 -11.92 -9.42
CA THR A 40 -3.15 -10.97 -8.43
C THR A 40 -2.89 -9.60 -9.06
N VAL A 41 -3.34 -8.54 -8.39
CA VAL A 41 -3.05 -7.15 -8.75
C VAL A 41 -1.60 -6.83 -8.38
N GLN A 42 -0.78 -6.56 -9.38
CA GLN A 42 0.65 -6.32 -9.20
C GLN A 42 0.98 -4.88 -8.87
N LYS A 43 0.10 -3.93 -9.20
CA LYS A 43 0.33 -2.51 -8.99
C LYS A 43 -0.96 -1.78 -8.64
N LEU A 44 -0.88 -0.96 -7.58
CA LEU A 44 -1.93 -0.01 -7.21
C LEU A 44 -1.45 1.42 -7.47
N MET A 45 -2.25 2.17 -8.19
CA MET A 45 -2.00 3.57 -8.50
C MET A 45 -3.09 4.46 -7.91
N ILE A 46 -2.74 5.70 -7.61
CA ILE A 46 -3.67 6.78 -7.26
C ILE A 46 -3.59 7.83 -8.37
N ASP A 47 -4.71 8.12 -9.02
CA ASP A 47 -4.80 9.06 -10.17
C ASP A 47 -3.75 8.79 -11.26
N GLY A 48 -3.43 7.50 -11.50
CA GLY A 48 -2.46 7.06 -12.49
C GLY A 48 -1.00 7.18 -12.05
N LYS A 49 -0.74 7.49 -10.78
CA LYS A 49 0.61 7.56 -10.22
C LYS A 49 0.84 6.45 -9.20
N ASP A 50 2.03 5.91 -9.20
CA ASP A 50 2.50 5.03 -8.16
C ASP A 50 2.74 5.83 -6.88
N PHE A 51 1.98 5.53 -5.83
CA PHE A 51 2.05 6.26 -4.58
C PHE A 51 2.82 5.50 -3.49
N PHE A 52 2.68 4.18 -3.48
CA PHE A 52 3.25 3.31 -2.45
C PHE A 52 4.47 2.51 -2.95
N ASP A 53 5.11 2.99 -4.02
CA ASP A 53 6.30 2.36 -4.65
C ASP A 53 6.06 0.87 -5.00
N GLY A 54 4.84 0.56 -5.45
CA GLY A 54 4.40 -0.76 -5.84
C GLY A 54 3.83 -1.62 -4.71
N ASP A 55 3.78 -1.12 -3.45
CA ASP A 55 3.12 -1.86 -2.37
C ASP A 55 1.60 -1.70 -2.44
N THR A 56 0.95 -2.70 -3.04
CA THR A 56 -0.50 -2.75 -3.17
C THR A 56 -1.19 -2.91 -1.81
N LYS A 57 -0.60 -3.69 -0.90
CA LYS A 57 -1.17 -3.99 0.42
C LYS A 57 -1.27 -2.73 1.28
N LEU A 58 -0.19 -1.95 1.29
CA LEU A 58 -0.15 -0.70 2.04
C LEU A 58 -1.22 0.28 1.55
N GLY A 59 -1.38 0.40 0.22
CA GLY A 59 -2.42 1.23 -0.36
C GLY A 59 -3.83 0.78 -0.03
N VAL A 60 -4.10 -0.50 -0.21
CA VAL A 60 -5.42 -1.10 0.05
C VAL A 60 -5.86 -0.92 1.51
N LYS A 61 -4.93 -1.08 2.45
CA LYS A 61 -5.21 -0.97 3.89
C LYS A 61 -5.25 0.45 4.44
N ASN A 62 -4.77 1.45 3.71
CA ASN A 62 -4.65 2.79 4.26
C ASN A 62 -5.43 3.87 3.51
N ILE A 63 -5.67 3.73 2.20
CA ILE A 63 -6.44 4.73 1.44
C ILE A 63 -7.88 4.79 1.97
N PRO A 64 -8.38 5.98 2.35
CA PRO A 64 -9.74 6.11 2.86
C PRO A 64 -10.77 5.93 1.75
N ALA A 65 -11.83 5.18 2.05
CA ALA A 65 -12.92 4.88 1.11
C ALA A 65 -13.61 6.14 0.60
N ASP A 66 -13.80 7.14 1.47
CA ASP A 66 -14.48 8.41 1.15
C ASP A 66 -13.72 9.26 0.13
N ALA A 67 -12.43 9.01 -0.07
CA ALA A 67 -11.60 9.70 -1.03
C ALA A 67 -11.75 9.14 -2.47
N ILE A 68 -12.29 7.93 -2.63
CA ILE A 68 -12.34 7.23 -3.91
C ILE A 68 -13.61 7.59 -4.69
N ASP A 69 -13.44 8.00 -5.94
CA ASP A 69 -14.51 8.19 -6.92
C ASP A 69 -14.72 6.92 -7.75
N LYS A 70 -13.64 6.42 -8.35
CA LYS A 70 -13.68 5.25 -9.26
C LYS A 70 -12.50 4.33 -9.05
N ILE A 71 -12.73 3.04 -9.31
CA ILE A 71 -11.71 2.02 -9.34
C ILE A 71 -11.62 1.47 -10.75
N GLN A 72 -10.44 1.60 -11.36
CA GLN A 72 -10.16 1.14 -12.71
C GLN A 72 -9.24 -0.09 -12.66
N VAL A 73 -9.69 -1.20 -13.20
CA VAL A 73 -8.87 -2.40 -13.39
C VAL A 73 -8.29 -2.36 -14.79
N LEU A 74 -6.98 -2.32 -14.87
CA LEU A 74 -6.18 -2.28 -16.09
C LEU A 74 -5.62 -3.68 -16.34
N ARG A 75 -6.07 -4.32 -17.39
CA ARG A 75 -5.55 -5.64 -17.84
C ARG A 75 -4.40 -5.42 -18.82
N ASN A 76 -3.50 -6.37 -18.92
CA ASN A 76 -2.31 -6.30 -19.77
C ASN A 76 -1.47 -5.03 -19.49
N TYR A 77 -1.37 -4.68 -18.20
CA TYR A 77 -0.64 -3.49 -17.81
C TYR A 77 0.85 -3.66 -18.05
N ASN A 78 1.42 -2.71 -18.82
CA ASN A 78 2.86 -2.67 -19.06
C ASN A 78 3.43 -1.37 -18.47
N GLU A 79 4.38 -1.50 -17.56
CA GLU A 79 5.03 -0.36 -16.90
C GLU A 79 5.95 0.42 -17.85
N ASN A 80 6.51 -0.25 -18.85
CA ASN A 80 7.41 0.39 -19.80
C ASN A 80 6.62 1.07 -20.93
N SER A 81 6.53 2.38 -20.87
CA SER A 81 5.86 3.19 -21.91
C SER A 81 6.47 3.06 -23.31
N ILE A 82 7.72 2.61 -23.41
CA ILE A 82 8.44 2.36 -24.67
C ILE A 82 7.85 1.15 -25.42
N LEU A 83 7.21 0.23 -24.69
CA LEU A 83 6.60 -0.98 -25.24
C LEU A 83 5.08 -0.83 -25.46
N LYS A 84 4.55 0.39 -25.47
CA LYS A 84 3.16 0.65 -25.83
C LYS A 84 2.95 0.23 -27.29
N GLY A 85 2.27 -0.90 -27.47
CA GLY A 85 2.02 -1.48 -28.81
C GLY A 85 2.68 -2.85 -29.03
N VAL A 86 3.55 -3.28 -28.14
CA VAL A 86 3.98 -4.68 -28.09
C VAL A 86 3.03 -5.40 -27.12
N GLU A 87 2.25 -6.32 -27.62
CA GLU A 87 1.45 -7.22 -26.78
C GLU A 87 2.43 -8.03 -25.92
N SER A 88 2.60 -7.60 -24.68
CA SER A 88 3.23 -8.47 -23.70
C SER A 88 2.21 -9.55 -23.38
N HIS A 89 2.54 -10.79 -23.65
CA HIS A 89 1.72 -11.96 -23.26
C HIS A 89 1.69 -12.15 -21.75
N GLN A 90 2.02 -11.12 -20.97
CA GLN A 90 1.94 -11.11 -19.51
C GLN A 90 0.58 -10.56 -19.12
N ASP A 91 -0.23 -11.42 -18.54
CA ASP A 91 -1.55 -11.11 -17.97
C ASP A 91 -1.46 -10.23 -16.69
N ASN A 92 -0.66 -9.17 -16.75
CA ASN A 92 -0.43 -8.27 -15.63
C ASN A 92 -1.68 -7.42 -15.37
N ILE A 93 -2.15 -7.43 -14.13
CA ILE A 93 -3.24 -6.57 -13.69
C ILE A 93 -2.70 -5.44 -12.82
N ALA A 94 -3.08 -4.21 -13.17
CA ALA A 94 -2.90 -3.06 -12.31
C ALA A 94 -4.26 -2.45 -11.94
N MET A 95 -4.33 -1.82 -10.80
CA MET A 95 -5.51 -1.12 -10.32
C MET A 95 -5.18 0.36 -10.18
N ASN A 96 -6.09 1.22 -10.63
CA ASN A 96 -5.97 2.66 -10.48
C ASN A 96 -7.19 3.22 -9.74
N SER A 97 -6.96 3.74 -8.56
CA SER A 97 -7.97 4.41 -7.74
C SER A 97 -8.01 5.89 -8.12
N LYS A 98 -9.12 6.34 -8.69
CA LYS A 98 -9.40 7.73 -8.98
C LYS A 98 -9.96 8.42 -7.76
N LEU A 99 -9.41 9.58 -7.40
CA LEU A 99 -9.88 10.36 -6.27
C LEU A 99 -11.00 11.31 -6.65
N LYS A 100 -11.90 11.57 -5.69
CA LYS A 100 -12.92 12.61 -5.80
C LYS A 100 -12.28 13.98 -6.01
N SER A 101 -12.93 14.86 -6.74
CA SER A 101 -12.40 16.16 -7.16
C SER A 101 -11.92 17.06 -6.01
N GLY A 102 -12.46 16.89 -4.80
CA GLY A 102 -12.05 17.62 -3.59
C GLY A 102 -10.85 17.01 -2.83
N LYS A 103 -10.40 15.82 -3.20
CA LYS A 103 -9.36 15.07 -2.48
C LYS A 103 -8.01 15.09 -3.20
N LYS A 104 -7.53 16.29 -3.55
CA LYS A 104 -6.25 16.46 -4.30
C LYS A 104 -5.04 16.69 -3.41
N ASN A 105 -5.23 17.19 -2.19
CA ASN A 105 -4.18 17.43 -1.21
C ASN A 105 -4.75 17.07 0.15
N PHE A 106 -4.40 15.91 0.67
CA PHE A 106 -4.96 15.48 1.96
C PHE A 106 -4.06 14.50 2.70
N TRP A 107 -4.21 14.49 4.01
CA TRP A 107 -3.60 13.52 4.89
C TRP A 107 -4.55 12.36 5.14
N PHE A 108 -4.01 11.18 5.27
CA PHE A 108 -4.73 9.99 5.68
C PHE A 108 -3.80 9.01 6.41
N GLY A 109 -4.37 7.99 7.01
CA GLY A 109 -3.62 7.00 7.76
C GLY A 109 -4.27 6.69 9.08
N ASP A 110 -3.52 6.02 9.95
CA ASP A 110 -3.98 5.66 11.29
C ASP A 110 -2.85 5.76 12.33
N ILE A 111 -3.25 5.86 13.58
CA ILE A 111 -2.34 5.82 14.72
C ILE A 111 -2.85 4.75 15.66
N THR A 112 -2.06 3.71 15.86
CA THR A 112 -2.31 2.72 16.90
C THR A 112 -1.53 3.11 18.15
N ALA A 113 -2.22 3.27 19.27
CA ALA A 113 -1.60 3.51 20.56
C ALA A 113 -2.26 2.63 21.63
N GLY A 114 -1.46 1.99 22.45
CA GLY A 114 -1.93 1.12 23.51
C GLY A 114 -0.97 1.08 24.69
N ILE A 115 -1.53 0.92 25.88
CA ILE A 115 -0.80 0.68 27.13
C ILE A 115 -1.45 -0.53 27.82
N GLY A 116 -0.62 -1.51 28.17
CA GLY A 116 -1.03 -2.66 28.97
C GLY A 116 -0.40 -2.58 30.36
N VAL A 117 -1.22 -2.70 31.41
CA VAL A 117 -0.75 -2.71 32.80
C VAL A 117 -0.69 -4.18 33.26
N GLY A 118 0.50 -4.68 33.54
CA GLY A 118 0.73 -6.03 34.06
C GLY A 118 1.40 -6.01 35.44
N HIS A 119 1.43 -7.17 36.10
CA HIS A 119 2.02 -7.26 37.45
C HIS A 119 3.56 -7.13 37.46
N GLU A 120 4.22 -7.36 36.31
CA GLU A 120 5.70 -7.38 36.25
C GLU A 120 6.30 -6.33 35.29
N GLU A 121 5.60 -5.97 34.20
CA GLU A 121 6.09 -4.98 33.24
C GLU A 121 4.97 -4.20 32.58
N GLU A 122 5.16 -2.92 32.41
CA GLU A 122 4.30 -2.08 31.58
C GLU A 122 4.56 -2.36 30.10
N ARG A 123 3.51 -2.62 29.34
CA ARG A 123 3.59 -2.86 27.90
C ARG A 123 3.00 -1.66 27.16
N TYR A 124 3.64 -1.28 26.08
CA TYR A 124 3.16 -0.18 25.25
C TYR A 124 3.39 -0.42 23.76
N ILE A 125 2.55 0.23 22.97
CA ILE A 125 2.70 0.35 21.53
C ILE A 125 2.29 1.75 21.06
N ILE A 126 3.08 2.35 20.19
CA ILE A 126 2.78 3.57 19.45
C ILE A 126 3.21 3.33 18.01
N ASN A 127 2.25 3.23 17.10
CA ASN A 127 2.48 2.91 15.69
C ASN A 127 1.68 3.88 14.81
N PRO A 128 2.23 5.07 14.49
CA PRO A 128 1.65 5.98 13.52
C PRO A 128 2.00 5.55 12.09
N LYS A 129 0.99 5.56 11.21
CA LYS A 129 1.10 5.42 9.76
C LYS A 129 0.38 6.59 9.13
N LEU A 130 1.11 7.60 8.70
CA LEU A 130 0.57 8.84 8.15
C LEU A 130 1.05 9.04 6.73
N PHE A 131 0.13 9.35 5.84
CA PHE A 131 0.38 9.55 4.42
C PHE A 131 -0.18 10.90 3.99
N PHE A 132 0.59 11.61 3.20
CA PHE A 132 0.13 12.81 2.52
C PHE A 132 0.13 12.59 1.02
N TYR A 133 -1.01 12.80 0.40
CA TYR A 133 -1.16 12.75 -1.05
C TYR A 133 -1.28 14.15 -1.64
N SER A 134 -0.51 14.38 -2.70
CA SER A 134 -0.65 15.54 -3.59
C SER A 134 -0.33 15.11 -5.03
N PRO A 135 -0.89 15.77 -6.06
CA PRO A 135 -0.53 15.52 -7.45
C PRO A 135 0.94 15.78 -7.79
N LYS A 136 1.64 16.56 -6.96
CA LYS A 136 3.04 16.92 -7.18
C LYS A 136 4.02 16.06 -6.40
N TYR A 137 3.70 15.72 -5.15
CA TYR A 137 4.56 14.95 -4.25
C TYR A 137 3.73 14.14 -3.27
N SER A 138 4.35 13.12 -2.72
CA SER A 138 3.79 12.31 -1.64
C SER A 138 4.76 12.28 -0.46
N LEU A 139 4.21 12.14 0.75
CA LEU A 139 4.98 11.95 1.96
C LEU A 139 4.39 10.78 2.74
N ASN A 140 5.24 9.86 3.14
CA ASN A 140 4.87 8.69 3.92
C ASN A 140 5.66 8.70 5.22
N ILE A 141 4.97 8.67 6.35
CA ILE A 141 5.55 8.62 7.69
C ILE A 141 5.05 7.36 8.36
N ILE A 142 5.95 6.42 8.58
CA ILE A 142 5.67 5.17 9.28
C ILE A 142 6.67 5.06 10.42
N ALA A 143 6.18 4.93 11.64
CA ALA A 143 7.01 4.72 12.80
C ALA A 143 6.38 3.67 13.72
N ASN A 144 7.22 2.98 14.48
CA ASN A 144 6.78 2.04 15.49
C ASN A 144 7.70 2.14 16.71
N LYS A 145 7.08 2.28 17.85
CA LYS A 145 7.76 2.14 19.13
C LYS A 145 6.90 1.26 20.03
N ASN A 146 7.43 0.12 20.39
CA ASN A 146 6.74 -0.83 21.26
C ASN A 146 7.72 -1.70 22.05
N ASN A 147 7.22 -2.35 23.09
CA ASN A 147 7.93 -3.40 23.83
C ASN A 147 7.16 -4.75 23.84
N ILE A 148 6.25 -4.93 22.89
CA ILE A 148 5.45 -6.15 22.73
C ILE A 148 5.94 -7.05 21.58
N GLY A 149 7.03 -6.67 20.91
CA GLY A 149 7.61 -7.41 19.79
C GLY A 149 6.88 -7.25 18.44
N GLU A 150 6.00 -6.25 18.30
CA GLU A 150 5.32 -5.99 17.04
C GLU A 150 6.24 -5.27 16.06
N LEU A 151 6.38 -5.81 14.86
CA LEU A 151 7.15 -5.19 13.78
C LEU A 151 6.26 -4.23 12.98
N PRO A 152 6.74 -3.01 12.67
CA PRO A 152 5.98 -2.01 11.92
C PRO A 152 5.71 -2.41 10.46
N LEU A 153 6.68 -3.09 9.89
CA LEU A 153 6.72 -3.62 8.54
C LEU A 153 7.48 -4.93 8.58
N THR A 154 7.08 -5.89 7.75
CA THR A 154 7.93 -7.06 7.54
C THR A 154 9.20 -6.65 6.79
N ALA A 155 10.28 -7.43 6.89
CA ALA A 155 11.49 -7.16 6.12
C ALA A 155 11.20 -7.08 4.60
N GLN A 156 10.26 -7.89 4.12
CA GLN A 156 9.81 -7.85 2.72
C GLN A 156 9.09 -6.55 2.36
N ASP A 157 8.23 -6.05 3.25
CA ASP A 157 7.51 -4.79 3.03
C ASP A 157 8.47 -3.60 3.04
N TYR A 158 9.47 -3.61 3.93
CA TYR A 158 10.53 -2.62 3.96
C TYR A 158 11.33 -2.61 2.65
N PHE A 159 11.74 -3.78 2.15
CA PHE A 159 12.46 -3.87 0.90
C PHE A 159 11.63 -3.43 -0.31
N LYS A 160 10.33 -3.73 -0.34
CA LYS A 160 9.41 -3.24 -1.36
C LYS A 160 9.22 -1.74 -1.30
N PHE A 161 9.03 -1.19 -0.09
CA PHE A 161 8.79 0.23 0.16
C PHE A 161 9.99 1.13 -0.21
N THR A 162 11.22 0.66 -0.01
CA THR A 162 12.44 1.39 -0.39
C THR A 162 12.80 1.24 -1.88
N GLY A 163 11.86 0.76 -2.72
CA GLY A 163 12.08 0.58 -4.16
C GLY A 163 12.86 -0.68 -4.51
N GLY A 164 12.98 -1.58 -3.55
CA GLY A 164 13.49 -2.93 -3.72
C GLY A 164 14.87 -3.04 -4.35
N PHE A 165 15.18 -4.24 -4.74
CA PHE A 165 16.41 -4.62 -5.43
C PHE A 165 16.69 -3.82 -6.73
N LYS A 166 15.65 -3.24 -7.34
CA LYS A 166 15.74 -2.45 -8.57
C LYS A 166 16.48 -1.12 -8.39
N ASN A 167 16.32 -0.46 -7.24
CA ASN A 167 17.08 0.76 -6.92
C ASN A 167 18.51 0.45 -6.47
N MET A 168 18.72 -0.70 -5.86
CA MET A 168 20.03 -1.18 -5.46
C MET A 168 20.91 -1.51 -6.71
N MET A 169 20.32 -2.05 -7.76
CA MET A 169 21.02 -2.28 -9.04
C MET A 169 21.24 -1.01 -9.87
N LYS A 170 20.35 0.00 -9.78
CA LYS A 170 20.48 1.26 -10.54
C LYS A 170 21.57 2.19 -10.00
N LYS A 171 21.90 2.08 -8.72
CA LYS A 171 22.92 2.89 -8.03
C LYS A 171 24.25 2.15 -7.90
N GLY A 172 24.78 1.60 -8.97
CA GLY A 172 26.15 1.08 -9.08
C GLY A 172 26.88 0.84 -7.75
N GLY A 173 26.76 -0.37 -7.16
CA GLY A 173 27.82 -0.92 -6.32
C GLY A 173 28.04 -0.34 -4.94
N SER A 174 27.13 0.36 -4.33
CA SER A 174 27.20 0.64 -2.88
C SER A 174 26.68 -0.57 -2.11
N SER A 175 27.59 -1.35 -1.54
CA SER A 175 27.26 -2.39 -0.57
C SER A 175 26.56 -1.75 0.63
N PHE A 176 25.24 -1.98 0.73
CA PHE A 176 24.51 -1.65 1.94
C PHE A 176 24.86 -2.73 2.97
N ASN A 177 25.86 -2.44 3.81
CA ASN A 177 26.12 -3.22 5.01
C ASN A 177 25.00 -2.89 6.00
N VAL A 178 23.95 -3.70 6.02
CA VAL A 178 23.03 -3.75 7.14
C VAL A 178 23.81 -4.44 8.26
N ALA A 179 24.39 -3.65 9.14
CA ALA A 179 25.01 -4.19 10.33
C ALA A 179 23.88 -4.92 11.11
N SER A 180 24.09 -6.20 11.36
CA SER A 180 23.15 -7.08 12.08
C SER A 180 22.81 -6.58 13.49
N ASN A 181 23.51 -5.57 13.99
CA ASN A 181 23.28 -4.93 15.28
C ASN A 181 22.11 -3.93 15.28
N ASP A 182 21.69 -3.43 14.09
CA ASP A 182 20.60 -2.46 14.03
C ASP A 182 19.20 -3.09 13.88
N LEU A 183 19.13 -4.38 13.59
CA LEU A 183 17.86 -5.05 13.38
C LEU A 183 17.28 -5.72 14.63
N GLY A 184 18.02 -5.83 15.73
CA GLY A 184 17.51 -6.44 16.96
C GLY A 184 16.86 -7.85 16.80
N ILE A 185 17.19 -8.55 15.71
CA ILE A 185 16.45 -9.73 15.25
C ILE A 185 17.34 -10.96 15.38
N LEU A 186 18.09 -11.11 16.41
CA LEU A 186 18.67 -12.42 16.81
C LEU A 186 19.36 -12.22 18.16
N GLY A 187 18.59 -12.28 19.22
CA GLY A 187 19.01 -12.47 20.58
C GLY A 187 17.92 -13.23 21.30
#